data_9867ea1a415e551d4002f023a1780418
#
_entry.id   9867ea1a415e551d4002f023a1780418
#
_cell.length_a   1.000
_cell.length_b   1.000
_cell.length_c   1.000
_cell.angle_alpha   90.00
_cell.angle_beta   90.00
_cell.angle_gamma   90.00
#
_symmetry.space_group_name_H-M   'P 1'
#
loop_
_entity.id
_entity.type
_entity.pdbx_description
1 polymer ?
#
loop_
_entity_poly.entity_id
_entity_poly.type
_entity_poly.pdbx_seq_one_letter_code
_entity_poly.pdbx_strand_id
1 'polypeptide(L)'
;MNDIGSVVSLKNVKKAFGNNVVLDGINLEVHKGEVVVICGRSGSGKSTLLRCIDQLETSDSGEIRAVGHLMGFRETNGILTPLKDAAISRQQRDIGMVFQNFNLFPHVSVLENIMLAPTKILKRNRLEVEKEALLLLEKVGLPDKKNAYPRQLSGGQQQRIAIARALAMKPKLMLFDEPTSALDPEMISEVLDVMVDLSEAGMTMIVVTHEMGFARAAADRVILMHNAKIVEDAAPRDFFENPKSDHTRLFLSKILQH
;
A
#
# COMPACT_ATOMS: atom_id res chain seq x y z
N MET A 1 9.90 -21.62 -14.28
CA MET A 1 10.22 -20.35 -14.95
C MET A 1 10.47 -19.35 -13.85
N ASN A 2 11.69 -18.87 -13.72
CA ASN A 2 12.03 -17.84 -12.73
C ASN A 2 11.36 -16.53 -13.16
N ASP A 3 10.49 -16.02 -12.31
CA ASP A 3 9.76 -14.75 -12.47
C ASP A 3 10.75 -13.58 -12.34
N ILE A 4 11.43 -13.26 -13.45
CA ILE A 4 12.43 -12.17 -13.51
C ILE A 4 11.65 -10.87 -13.65
N GLY A 5 11.26 -10.25 -12.52
CA GLY A 5 10.72 -8.90 -12.51
C GLY A 5 9.47 -8.63 -11.67
N SER A 6 8.73 -9.63 -11.23
CA SER A 6 7.54 -9.44 -10.40
C SER A 6 7.91 -9.15 -8.95
N VAL A 7 7.44 -8.02 -8.41
CA VAL A 7 7.58 -7.65 -6.99
C VAL A 7 6.45 -8.25 -6.16
N VAL A 8 5.24 -8.38 -6.75
CA VAL A 8 4.09 -9.07 -6.15
C VAL A 8 3.51 -10.03 -7.16
N SER A 9 3.21 -11.26 -6.72
CA SER A 9 2.50 -12.28 -7.51
C SER A 9 1.47 -12.97 -6.62
N LEU A 10 0.21 -12.88 -7.02
CA LEU A 10 -0.93 -13.51 -6.39
C LEU A 10 -1.48 -14.59 -7.33
N LYS A 11 -1.64 -15.81 -6.83
CA LYS A 11 -2.17 -16.94 -7.61
C LYS A 11 -3.35 -17.55 -6.90
N ASN A 12 -4.55 -17.40 -7.46
CA ASN A 12 -5.81 -17.98 -6.98
C ASN A 12 -6.06 -17.70 -5.48
N VAL A 13 -5.79 -16.47 -5.02
CA VAL A 13 -5.91 -16.09 -3.62
C VAL A 13 -7.38 -15.99 -3.22
N LYS A 14 -7.74 -16.68 -2.14
CA LYS A 14 -9.09 -16.69 -1.57
C LYS A 14 -9.06 -16.31 -0.10
N LYS A 15 -10.13 -15.60 0.33
CA LYS A 15 -10.34 -15.24 1.73
C LYS A 15 -11.83 -15.11 2.02
N ALA A 16 -12.25 -15.71 3.14
CA ALA A 16 -13.59 -15.53 3.69
C ALA A 16 -13.54 -15.21 5.18
N PHE A 17 -14.53 -14.51 5.66
CA PHE A 17 -14.79 -14.29 7.09
C PHE A 17 -16.15 -14.93 7.42
N GLY A 18 -16.10 -16.09 8.04
CA GLY A 18 -17.29 -16.95 8.21
C GLY A 18 -17.84 -17.34 6.83
N ASN A 19 -19.10 -17.02 6.57
CA ASN A 19 -19.75 -17.30 5.28
C ASN A 19 -19.57 -16.19 4.23
N ASN A 20 -18.91 -15.08 4.59
CA ASN A 20 -18.71 -13.95 3.67
C ASN A 20 -17.41 -14.09 2.91
N VAL A 21 -17.48 -14.41 1.62
CA VAL A 21 -16.33 -14.47 0.73
C VAL A 21 -15.90 -13.04 0.36
N VAL A 22 -14.65 -12.68 0.66
CA VAL A 22 -14.09 -11.34 0.46
C VAL A 22 -13.05 -11.30 -0.63
N LEU A 23 -12.35 -12.41 -0.89
CA LEU A 23 -11.49 -12.62 -2.04
C LEU A 23 -11.84 -13.98 -2.66
N ASP A 24 -12.10 -14.04 -3.96
CA ASP A 24 -12.48 -15.27 -4.67
C ASP A 24 -11.61 -15.48 -5.91
N GLY A 25 -10.47 -16.12 -5.70
CA GLY A 25 -9.56 -16.52 -6.78
C GLY A 25 -8.82 -15.34 -7.42
N ILE A 26 -8.30 -14.43 -6.60
CA ILE A 26 -7.55 -13.25 -7.08
C ILE A 26 -6.22 -13.69 -7.68
N ASN A 27 -5.98 -13.22 -8.91
CA ASN A 27 -4.70 -13.33 -9.61
C ASN A 27 -4.23 -11.91 -9.94
N LEU A 28 -2.99 -11.58 -9.58
CA LEU A 28 -2.41 -10.26 -9.82
C LEU A 28 -0.89 -10.38 -9.87
N GLU A 29 -0.27 -9.71 -10.82
CA GLU A 29 1.18 -9.50 -10.86
C GLU A 29 1.46 -8.00 -10.86
N VAL A 30 2.47 -7.59 -10.09
CA VAL A 30 2.96 -6.21 -10.04
C VAL A 30 4.47 -6.22 -10.25
N HIS A 31 4.94 -5.41 -11.18
CA HIS A 31 6.34 -5.33 -11.55
C HIS A 31 7.07 -4.21 -10.80
N LYS A 32 8.40 -4.27 -10.81
CA LYS A 32 9.22 -3.26 -10.15
C LYS A 32 9.01 -1.88 -10.80
N GLY A 33 8.77 -0.87 -9.96
CA GLY A 33 8.50 0.51 -10.37
C GLY A 33 7.06 0.75 -10.84
N GLU A 34 6.23 -0.29 -10.87
CA GLU A 34 4.84 -0.19 -11.32
C GLU A 34 3.95 0.38 -10.20
N VAL A 35 3.04 1.27 -10.57
CA VAL A 35 1.98 1.82 -9.73
C VAL A 35 0.64 1.22 -10.13
N VAL A 36 0.10 0.36 -9.28
CA VAL A 36 -1.21 -0.27 -9.47
C VAL A 36 -2.23 0.37 -8.56
N VAL A 37 -3.26 0.99 -9.13
CA VAL A 37 -4.40 1.53 -8.37
C VAL A 37 -5.53 0.51 -8.35
N ILE A 38 -6.05 0.22 -7.17
CA ILE A 38 -7.19 -0.67 -6.96
C ILE A 38 -8.39 0.16 -6.49
N CYS A 39 -9.44 0.19 -7.27
CA CYS A 39 -10.69 0.85 -6.95
C CYS A 39 -11.86 -0.15 -6.86
N GLY A 40 -13.02 0.32 -6.41
CA GLY A 40 -14.21 -0.50 -6.24
C GLY A 40 -15.04 -0.09 -5.03
N ARG A 41 -16.28 -0.58 -4.95
CA ARG A 41 -17.22 -0.24 -3.86
C ARG A 41 -16.68 -0.70 -2.51
N SER A 42 -17.15 -0.06 -1.43
CA SER A 42 -16.88 -0.53 -0.07
C SER A 42 -17.31 -2.01 0.08
N GLY A 43 -16.50 -2.81 0.77
CA GLY A 43 -16.74 -4.23 0.95
C GLY A 43 -16.36 -5.13 -0.24
N SER A 44 -15.75 -4.61 -1.33
CA SER A 44 -15.32 -5.44 -2.47
C SER A 44 -14.04 -6.25 -2.25
N GLY A 45 -13.37 -6.10 -1.10
CA GLY A 45 -12.19 -6.88 -0.72
C GLY A 45 -10.84 -6.15 -0.84
N LYS A 46 -10.81 -4.90 -1.28
CA LYS A 46 -9.58 -4.12 -1.56
C LYS A 46 -8.59 -4.09 -0.38
N SER A 47 -9.05 -3.60 0.78
CA SER A 47 -8.21 -3.53 2.00
C SER A 47 -7.79 -4.91 2.51
N THR A 48 -8.65 -5.92 2.37
CA THR A 48 -8.32 -7.30 2.71
C THR A 48 -7.22 -7.84 1.81
N LEU A 49 -7.25 -7.50 0.51
CA LEU A 49 -6.20 -7.88 -0.44
C LEU A 49 -4.84 -7.30 -0.02
N LEU A 50 -4.77 -5.99 0.28
CA LEU A 50 -3.54 -5.38 0.77
C LEU A 50 -3.03 -6.03 2.05
N ARG A 51 -3.93 -6.28 3.00
CA ARG A 51 -3.57 -6.93 4.27
C ARG A 51 -3.09 -8.36 4.10
N CYS A 52 -3.61 -9.09 3.11
CA CYS A 52 -3.09 -10.41 2.77
C CYS A 52 -1.68 -10.32 2.15
N ILE A 53 -1.40 -9.32 1.31
CA ILE A 53 -0.07 -9.10 0.74
C ILE A 53 0.95 -8.82 1.85
N ASP A 54 0.60 -7.98 2.83
CA ASP A 54 1.48 -7.65 3.98
C ASP A 54 1.41 -8.66 5.13
N GLN A 55 0.65 -9.76 5.00
CA GLN A 55 0.47 -10.78 6.06
C GLN A 55 -0.10 -10.20 7.38
N LEU A 56 -0.83 -9.10 7.32
CA LEU A 56 -1.69 -8.64 8.41
C LEU A 56 -2.98 -9.45 8.49
N GLU A 57 -3.32 -10.11 7.39
CA GLU A 57 -4.41 -11.07 7.28
C GLU A 57 -3.92 -12.31 6.53
N THR A 58 -4.30 -13.50 6.98
CA THR A 58 -3.92 -14.75 6.32
C THR A 58 -4.95 -15.13 5.27
N SER A 59 -4.52 -15.43 4.04
CA SER A 59 -5.40 -15.99 3.02
C SER A 59 -5.79 -17.44 3.36
N ASP A 60 -7.00 -17.84 2.96
CA ASP A 60 -7.49 -19.20 3.22
C ASP A 60 -6.91 -20.20 2.21
N SER A 61 -6.62 -19.73 1.00
CA SER A 61 -5.95 -20.52 -0.04
C SER A 61 -5.31 -19.63 -1.12
N GLY A 62 -4.55 -20.26 -2.01
CA GLY A 62 -3.76 -19.56 -3.04
C GLY A 62 -2.33 -19.28 -2.58
N GLU A 63 -1.58 -18.62 -3.43
CA GLU A 63 -0.17 -18.29 -3.20
C GLU A 63 0.02 -16.78 -3.28
N ILE A 64 0.74 -16.21 -2.32
CA ILE A 64 1.15 -14.80 -2.30
C ILE A 64 2.67 -14.76 -2.24
N ARG A 65 3.28 -14.21 -3.29
CA ARG A 65 4.69 -13.82 -3.27
C ARG A 65 4.81 -12.31 -3.28
N ALA A 66 5.61 -11.76 -2.38
CA ALA A 66 5.91 -10.34 -2.34
C ALA A 66 7.39 -10.13 -1.98
N VAL A 67 8.04 -9.18 -2.66
CA VAL A 67 9.43 -8.74 -2.43
C VAL A 67 10.44 -9.90 -2.35
N GLY A 68 10.21 -10.96 -3.13
CA GLY A 68 11.04 -12.15 -3.21
C GLY A 68 10.74 -13.25 -2.17
N HIS A 69 9.70 -13.07 -1.35
CA HIS A 69 9.28 -14.04 -0.34
C HIS A 69 7.95 -14.71 -0.69
N LEU A 70 7.84 -16.01 -0.40
CA LEU A 70 6.55 -16.68 -0.27
C LEU A 70 5.96 -16.25 1.09
N MET A 71 4.94 -15.43 1.05
CA MET A 71 4.41 -14.75 2.25
C MET A 71 3.74 -15.75 3.21
N GLY A 72 4.14 -15.68 4.50
CA GLY A 72 3.60 -16.55 5.55
C GLY A 72 4.14 -17.99 5.55
N PHE A 73 4.92 -18.40 4.54
CA PHE A 73 5.39 -19.78 4.41
C PHE A 73 6.89 -19.83 4.11
N ARG A 74 7.48 -21.00 4.46
CA ARG A 74 8.80 -21.44 3.97
C ARG A 74 8.60 -22.65 3.07
N GLU A 75 9.22 -22.64 1.93
CA GLU A 75 9.28 -23.77 1.03
C GLU A 75 10.62 -24.50 1.23
N THR A 76 10.57 -25.80 1.49
CA THR A 76 11.74 -26.67 1.60
C THR A 76 11.44 -27.99 0.88
N ASN A 77 12.16 -28.28 -0.20
CA ASN A 77 11.96 -29.47 -1.04
C ASN A 77 10.49 -29.65 -1.51
N GLY A 78 9.82 -28.57 -1.89
CA GLY A 78 8.42 -28.59 -2.34
C GLY A 78 7.38 -28.69 -1.20
N ILE A 79 7.80 -28.72 0.06
CA ILE A 79 6.91 -28.76 1.23
C ILE A 79 6.77 -27.33 1.79
N LEU A 80 5.53 -26.86 1.89
CA LEU A 80 5.20 -25.57 2.49
C LEU A 80 5.00 -25.72 3.99
N THR A 81 5.76 -24.95 4.77
CA THR A 81 5.66 -24.91 6.22
C THR A 81 5.28 -23.49 6.65
N PRO A 82 4.19 -23.30 7.44
CA PRO A 82 3.82 -21.99 7.98
C PRO A 82 4.96 -21.39 8.81
N LEU A 83 5.16 -20.07 8.65
CA LEU A 83 6.14 -19.32 9.42
C LEU A 83 5.57 -18.90 10.77
N LYS A 84 6.45 -18.75 11.77
CA LYS A 84 6.13 -18.10 13.03
C LYS A 84 6.19 -16.56 12.87
N ASP A 85 5.51 -15.82 13.74
CA ASP A 85 5.36 -14.35 13.72
C ASP A 85 6.69 -13.60 13.52
N ALA A 86 7.76 -14.03 14.21
CA ALA A 86 9.09 -13.41 14.07
C ALA A 86 9.69 -13.58 12.67
N ALA A 87 9.33 -14.63 11.92
CA ALA A 87 9.77 -14.83 10.55
C ALA A 87 8.88 -14.08 9.57
N ILE A 88 7.58 -14.01 9.81
CA ILE A 88 6.63 -13.17 9.07
C ILE A 88 7.07 -11.70 9.18
N SER A 89 7.35 -11.20 10.38
CA SER A 89 7.83 -9.83 10.60
C SER A 89 9.14 -9.52 9.85
N ARG A 90 9.96 -10.54 9.51
CA ARG A 90 11.13 -10.32 8.66
C ARG A 90 10.76 -10.15 7.20
N GLN A 91 9.76 -10.88 6.70
CA GLN A 91 9.27 -10.73 5.33
C GLN A 91 8.62 -9.35 5.12
N GLN A 92 7.91 -8.84 6.14
CA GLN A 92 7.26 -7.52 6.12
C GLN A 92 8.22 -6.33 6.08
N ARG A 93 9.50 -6.50 6.42
CA ARG A 93 10.48 -5.38 6.50
C ARG A 93 10.66 -4.63 5.19
N ASP A 94 10.53 -5.33 4.08
CA ASP A 94 10.70 -4.78 2.74
C ASP A 94 9.39 -4.21 2.16
N ILE A 95 8.30 -4.24 2.95
CA ILE A 95 6.99 -3.72 2.59
C ILE A 95 6.66 -2.55 3.53
N GLY A 96 6.32 -1.41 2.97
CA GLY A 96 5.79 -0.27 3.72
C GLY A 96 4.28 -0.22 3.57
N MET A 97 3.55 -0.11 4.67
CA MET A 97 2.09 0.04 4.63
C MET A 97 1.66 1.35 5.27
N VAL A 98 0.80 2.07 4.55
CA VAL A 98 0.17 3.32 4.97
C VAL A 98 -1.33 3.09 5.06
N PHE A 99 -1.90 3.34 6.23
CA PHE A 99 -3.30 3.08 6.55
C PHE A 99 -4.16 4.33 6.43
N GLN A 100 -5.45 4.17 6.31
CA GLN A 100 -6.46 5.22 6.39
C GLN A 100 -6.36 6.03 7.69
N ASN A 101 -6.23 5.35 8.83
CA ASN A 101 -5.97 5.97 10.12
C ASN A 101 -4.46 6.04 10.31
N PHE A 102 -3.86 7.18 10.25
CA PHE A 102 -2.43 7.50 10.25
C PHE A 102 -1.54 6.60 11.13
N ASN A 103 -2.08 6.06 12.22
CA ASN A 103 -1.44 5.11 13.16
C ASN A 103 -0.09 5.59 13.70
N LEU A 104 0.09 6.92 13.85
CA LEU A 104 1.27 7.47 14.49
C LEU A 104 1.26 7.19 16.01
N PHE A 105 2.44 6.97 16.57
CA PHE A 105 2.60 6.82 18.00
C PHE A 105 2.38 8.17 18.69
N PRO A 106 1.28 8.35 19.47
CA PRO A 106 0.89 9.68 19.97
C PRO A 106 1.80 10.22 21.07
N HIS A 107 2.58 9.35 21.70
CA HIS A 107 3.43 9.65 22.86
C HIS A 107 4.88 9.98 22.52
N VAL A 108 5.25 9.94 21.24
CA VAL A 108 6.58 10.30 20.75
C VAL A 108 6.49 11.38 19.67
N SER A 109 7.58 12.12 19.47
CA SER A 109 7.66 13.19 18.47
C SER A 109 7.54 12.65 17.05
N VAL A 110 7.33 13.54 16.08
CA VAL A 110 7.35 13.24 14.64
C VAL A 110 8.66 12.58 14.24
N LEU A 111 9.79 13.17 14.63
CA LEU A 111 11.11 12.63 14.33
C LEU A 111 11.28 11.21 14.91
N GLU A 112 10.87 11.00 16.15
CA GLU A 112 10.92 9.67 16.77
C GLU A 112 9.99 8.66 16.12
N ASN A 113 8.80 9.06 15.65
CA ASN A 113 7.92 8.21 14.88
C ASN A 113 8.63 7.65 13.63
N ILE A 114 9.39 8.46 12.90
CA ILE A 114 10.13 8.07 11.71
C ILE A 114 11.33 7.18 12.07
N MET A 115 12.05 7.52 13.14
CA MET A 115 13.30 6.86 13.53
C MET A 115 13.12 5.51 14.22
N LEU A 116 11.94 5.26 14.83
CA LEU A 116 11.73 4.14 15.75
C LEU A 116 12.02 2.78 15.11
N ALA A 117 11.41 2.49 13.97
CA ALA A 117 11.55 1.20 13.31
C ALA A 117 12.98 0.96 12.76
N PRO A 118 13.61 1.89 12.02
CA PRO A 118 14.99 1.71 11.57
C PRO A 118 15.98 1.47 12.71
N THR A 119 15.82 2.18 13.85
CA THR A 119 16.74 2.03 14.99
C THR A 119 16.47 0.76 15.79
N LYS A 120 15.20 0.44 16.08
CA LYS A 120 14.86 -0.68 16.97
C LYS A 120 14.82 -2.02 16.25
N ILE A 121 14.29 -2.06 15.01
CA ILE A 121 14.10 -3.30 14.26
C ILE A 121 15.32 -3.60 13.38
N LEU A 122 15.81 -2.60 12.61
CA LEU A 122 16.97 -2.78 11.74
C LEU A 122 18.31 -2.58 12.45
N LYS A 123 18.30 -2.13 13.71
CA LYS A 123 19.51 -1.89 14.54
C LYS A 123 20.49 -0.92 13.88
N ARG A 124 20.00 0.03 13.09
CA ARG A 124 20.83 1.03 12.40
C ARG A 124 21.33 2.08 13.36
N ASN A 125 22.45 2.73 12.99
CA ASN A 125 23.03 3.81 13.77
C ASN A 125 22.05 4.99 13.92
N ARG A 126 21.82 5.46 15.16
CA ARG A 126 20.83 6.51 15.45
C ARG A 126 21.11 7.81 14.72
N LEU A 127 22.38 8.24 14.64
CA LEU A 127 22.77 9.50 13.99
C LEU A 127 22.56 9.45 12.47
N GLU A 128 22.78 8.29 11.83
CA GLU A 128 22.52 8.10 10.40
C GLU A 128 21.01 8.10 10.14
N VAL A 129 20.24 7.39 10.96
CA VAL A 129 18.79 7.36 10.86
C VAL A 129 18.17 8.73 11.06
N GLU A 130 18.70 9.54 12.00
CA GLU A 130 18.23 10.90 12.23
C GLU A 130 18.43 11.79 11.01
N LYS A 131 19.62 11.75 10.39
CA LYS A 131 19.88 12.49 9.14
C LYS A 131 18.91 12.10 8.02
N GLU A 132 18.69 10.79 7.82
CA GLU A 132 17.73 10.31 6.83
C GLU A 132 16.29 10.72 7.16
N ALA A 133 15.89 10.67 8.43
CA ALA A 133 14.57 11.10 8.87
C ALA A 133 14.31 12.59 8.61
N LEU A 134 15.34 13.45 8.78
CA LEU A 134 15.24 14.86 8.44
C LEU A 134 15.05 15.07 6.93
N LEU A 135 15.77 14.33 6.08
CA LEU A 135 15.57 14.38 4.63
C LEU A 135 14.19 13.88 4.22
N LEU A 136 13.65 12.86 4.91
CA LEU A 136 12.29 12.40 4.66
C LEU A 136 11.25 13.46 5.07
N LEU A 137 11.49 14.21 6.15
CA LEU A 137 10.63 15.33 6.55
C LEU A 137 10.64 16.45 5.51
N GLU A 138 11.81 16.76 4.93
CA GLU A 138 11.89 17.69 3.79
C GLU A 138 11.11 17.17 2.59
N LYS A 139 11.28 15.88 2.24
CA LYS A 139 10.57 15.24 1.11
C LYS A 139 9.05 15.29 1.24
N VAL A 140 8.51 15.19 2.45
CA VAL A 140 7.06 15.29 2.68
C VAL A 140 6.59 16.71 3.05
N GLY A 141 7.47 17.73 2.88
CA GLY A 141 7.16 19.15 3.08
C GLY A 141 6.92 19.57 4.54
N LEU A 142 7.51 18.86 5.51
CA LEU A 142 7.28 19.10 6.95
C LEU A 142 8.58 19.20 7.78
N PRO A 143 9.65 19.91 7.32
CA PRO A 143 10.93 19.96 8.01
C PRO A 143 10.85 20.66 9.39
N ASP A 144 9.93 21.60 9.55
CA ASP A 144 9.69 22.36 10.79
C ASP A 144 8.95 21.56 11.87
N LYS A 145 8.33 20.40 11.51
CA LYS A 145 7.50 19.60 12.42
C LYS A 145 8.25 18.52 13.19
N LYS A 146 9.58 18.43 13.07
CA LYS A 146 10.38 17.34 13.68
C LYS A 146 10.13 17.13 15.18
N ASN A 147 9.90 18.20 15.94
CA ASN A 147 9.68 18.17 17.37
C ASN A 147 8.20 18.17 17.78
N ALA A 148 7.28 18.30 16.82
CA ALA A 148 5.86 18.25 17.07
C ALA A 148 5.40 16.83 17.46
N TYR A 149 4.26 16.75 18.12
CA TYR A 149 3.58 15.49 18.44
C TYR A 149 2.38 15.30 17.51
N PRO A 150 1.93 14.05 17.23
CA PRO A 150 0.81 13.79 16.31
C PRO A 150 -0.43 14.65 16.57
N ARG A 151 -0.80 14.86 17.83
CA ARG A 151 -1.96 15.70 18.23
C ARG A 151 -1.86 17.18 17.82
N GLN A 152 -0.68 17.65 17.44
CA GLN A 152 -0.42 19.04 17.02
C GLN A 152 -0.44 19.19 15.50
N LEU A 153 -0.71 18.12 14.77
CA LEU A 153 -0.69 18.05 13.31
C LEU A 153 -2.11 17.94 12.74
N SER A 154 -2.34 18.55 11.57
CA SER A 154 -3.54 18.28 10.79
C SER A 154 -3.56 16.83 10.27
N GLY A 155 -4.72 16.34 9.80
CA GLY A 155 -4.86 15.01 9.23
C GLY A 155 -3.88 14.76 8.08
N GLY A 156 -3.80 15.70 7.11
CA GLY A 156 -2.87 15.61 5.98
C GLY A 156 -1.40 15.61 6.41
N GLN A 157 -1.04 16.40 7.44
CA GLN A 157 0.30 16.37 8.01
C GLN A 157 0.59 15.01 8.66
N GLN A 158 -0.34 14.46 9.44
CA GLN A 158 -0.18 13.14 10.04
C GLN A 158 0.00 12.05 8.98
N GLN A 159 -0.75 12.11 7.89
CA GLN A 159 -0.65 11.14 6.79
C GLN A 159 0.71 11.24 6.09
N ARG A 160 1.19 12.45 5.80
CA ARG A 160 2.52 12.64 5.23
C ARG A 160 3.65 12.13 6.15
N ILE A 161 3.50 12.28 7.47
CA ILE A 161 4.44 11.67 8.43
C ILE A 161 4.32 10.14 8.44
N ALA A 162 3.13 9.56 8.29
CA ALA A 162 2.95 8.10 8.17
C ALA A 162 3.65 7.57 6.91
N ILE A 163 3.59 8.29 5.79
CA ILE A 163 4.35 7.98 4.57
C ILE A 163 5.86 8.05 4.83
N ALA A 164 6.36 9.14 5.43
CA ALA A 164 7.77 9.29 5.77
C ALA A 164 8.27 8.17 6.71
N ARG A 165 7.47 7.78 7.69
CA ARG A 165 7.77 6.65 8.60
C ARG A 165 7.89 5.32 7.84
N ALA A 166 6.99 5.04 6.90
CA ALA A 166 7.08 3.84 6.09
C ALA A 166 8.33 3.84 5.20
N LEU A 167 8.64 4.97 4.56
CA LEU A 167 9.82 5.15 3.71
C LEU A 167 11.15 5.02 4.47
N ALA A 168 11.18 5.32 5.77
CA ALA A 168 12.39 5.21 6.60
C ALA A 168 12.92 3.76 6.71
N MET A 169 12.06 2.77 6.46
CA MET A 169 12.44 1.35 6.39
C MET A 169 13.08 0.98 5.06
N LYS A 170 13.09 1.87 4.06
CA LYS A 170 13.59 1.64 2.68
C LYS A 170 12.88 0.46 2.01
N PRO A 171 11.54 0.47 1.98
CA PRO A 171 10.77 -0.64 1.44
C PRO A 171 10.97 -0.78 -0.07
N LYS A 172 10.79 -2.01 -0.58
CA LYS A 172 10.77 -2.33 -2.01
C LYS A 172 9.36 -2.21 -2.62
N LEU A 173 8.34 -2.23 -1.75
CA LEU A 173 6.92 -2.13 -2.09
C LEU A 173 6.23 -1.23 -1.08
N MET A 174 5.43 -0.28 -1.56
CA MET A 174 4.54 0.53 -0.72
C MET A 174 3.09 0.14 -0.97
N LEU A 175 2.35 -0.11 0.10
CA LEU A 175 0.92 -0.39 0.10
C LEU A 175 0.19 0.79 0.74
N PHE A 176 -0.85 1.31 0.07
CA PHE A 176 -1.67 2.41 0.56
C PHE A 176 -3.12 1.96 0.66
N ASP A 177 -3.67 1.93 1.87
CA ASP A 177 -5.06 1.55 2.14
C ASP A 177 -5.90 2.80 2.41
N GLU A 178 -6.51 3.35 1.35
CA GLU A 178 -7.35 4.57 1.37
C GLU A 178 -6.68 5.76 2.10
N PRO A 179 -5.49 6.21 1.66
CA PRO A 179 -4.65 7.16 2.40
C PRO A 179 -5.27 8.55 2.58
N THR A 180 -6.33 8.89 1.83
CA THR A 180 -6.98 10.21 1.84
C THR A 180 -8.38 10.22 2.44
N SER A 181 -8.98 9.05 2.70
CA SER A 181 -10.39 8.93 3.07
C SER A 181 -10.77 9.52 4.44
N ALA A 182 -9.78 9.75 5.32
CA ALA A 182 -9.96 10.40 6.62
C ALA A 182 -9.56 11.88 6.62
N LEU A 183 -9.37 12.50 5.44
CA LEU A 183 -8.89 13.85 5.28
C LEU A 183 -9.98 14.79 4.76
N ASP A 184 -9.88 16.05 5.17
CA ASP A 184 -10.65 17.12 4.56
C ASP A 184 -10.17 17.37 3.12
N PRO A 185 -11.06 17.78 2.18
CA PRO A 185 -10.71 17.97 0.75
C PRO A 185 -9.49 18.86 0.50
N GLU A 186 -9.27 19.89 1.33
CA GLU A 186 -8.15 20.82 1.22
C GLU A 186 -6.78 20.14 1.50
N MET A 187 -6.78 19.02 2.23
CA MET A 187 -5.56 18.30 2.62
C MET A 187 -5.22 17.14 1.69
N ILE A 188 -6.17 16.73 0.83
CA ILE A 188 -6.00 15.57 -0.07
C ILE A 188 -4.88 15.82 -1.06
N SER A 189 -4.83 17.00 -1.69
CA SER A 189 -3.83 17.34 -2.71
C SER A 189 -2.41 17.18 -2.19
N GLU A 190 -2.11 17.69 -0.97
CA GLU A 190 -0.77 17.61 -0.37
C GLU A 190 -0.29 16.16 -0.16
N VAL A 191 -1.20 15.23 0.13
CA VAL A 191 -0.86 13.80 0.28
C VAL A 191 -0.68 13.15 -1.08
N LEU A 192 -1.55 13.47 -2.04
CA LEU A 192 -1.44 12.93 -3.41
C LEU A 192 -0.18 13.42 -4.11
N ASP A 193 0.23 14.66 -3.92
CA ASP A 193 1.48 15.20 -4.48
C ASP A 193 2.69 14.39 -4.01
N VAL A 194 2.78 14.07 -2.70
CA VAL A 194 3.83 13.18 -2.18
C VAL A 194 3.78 11.81 -2.84
N MET A 195 2.58 11.26 -3.08
CA MET A 195 2.45 9.94 -3.72
C MET A 195 2.82 9.98 -5.21
N VAL A 196 2.54 11.08 -5.92
CA VAL A 196 3.00 11.31 -7.30
C VAL A 196 4.54 11.37 -7.35
N ASP A 197 5.17 12.15 -6.46
CA ASP A 197 6.63 12.22 -6.35
C ASP A 197 7.27 10.84 -6.12
N LEU A 198 6.61 9.96 -5.33
CA LEU A 198 7.08 8.61 -5.12
C LEU A 198 6.96 7.75 -6.38
N SER A 199 5.90 7.92 -7.15
CA SER A 199 5.71 7.23 -8.43
C SER A 199 6.77 7.63 -9.44
N GLU A 200 7.03 8.93 -9.58
CA GLU A 200 8.07 9.48 -10.46
C GLU A 200 9.49 9.04 -10.06
N ALA A 201 9.71 8.82 -8.74
CA ALA A 201 10.95 8.25 -8.23
C ALA A 201 11.09 6.73 -8.47
N GLY A 202 10.13 6.09 -9.14
CA GLY A 202 10.15 4.66 -9.48
C GLY A 202 9.81 3.72 -8.31
N MET A 203 9.08 4.21 -7.30
CA MET A 203 8.61 3.38 -6.19
C MET A 203 7.52 2.42 -6.69
N THR A 204 7.67 1.13 -6.39
CA THR A 204 6.60 0.15 -6.64
C THR A 204 5.48 0.37 -5.64
N MET A 205 4.24 0.57 -6.12
CA MET A 205 3.11 0.89 -5.25
C MET A 205 1.85 0.11 -5.63
N ILE A 206 1.10 -0.32 -4.61
CA ILE A 206 -0.30 -0.74 -4.75
C ILE A 206 -1.14 0.22 -3.89
N VAL A 207 -2.07 0.93 -4.53
CA VAL A 207 -2.84 1.99 -3.91
C VAL A 207 -4.33 1.69 -3.99
N VAL A 208 -4.96 1.45 -2.85
CA VAL A 208 -6.43 1.42 -2.75
C VAL A 208 -6.90 2.84 -2.53
N THR A 209 -7.68 3.38 -3.47
CA THR A 209 -8.16 4.76 -3.38
C THR A 209 -9.46 4.98 -4.16
N HIS A 210 -10.15 6.05 -3.80
CA HIS A 210 -11.28 6.63 -4.56
C HIS A 210 -10.87 7.88 -5.36
N GLU A 211 -9.60 8.30 -5.27
CA GLU A 211 -9.04 9.47 -5.96
C GLU A 211 -8.74 9.15 -7.43
N MET A 212 -9.75 9.31 -8.30
CA MET A 212 -9.58 8.97 -9.73
C MET A 212 -8.63 9.92 -10.45
N GLY A 213 -8.45 11.15 -9.96
CA GLY A 213 -7.44 12.08 -10.43
C GLY A 213 -6.03 11.51 -10.28
N PHE A 214 -5.71 10.97 -9.11
CA PHE A 214 -4.44 10.27 -8.87
C PHE A 214 -4.27 9.05 -9.78
N ALA A 215 -5.33 8.22 -9.91
CA ALA A 215 -5.27 7.05 -10.79
C ALA A 215 -4.98 7.42 -12.25
N ARG A 216 -5.50 8.55 -12.74
CA ARG A 216 -5.20 9.06 -14.10
C ARG A 216 -3.77 9.59 -14.24
N ALA A 217 -3.26 10.25 -13.19
CA ALA A 217 -1.98 10.96 -13.26
C ALA A 217 -0.76 10.05 -13.00
N ALA A 218 -0.89 9.08 -12.09
CA ALA A 218 0.25 8.34 -11.56
C ALA A 218 0.20 6.82 -11.75
N ALA A 219 -0.95 6.23 -12.09
CA ALA A 219 -1.04 4.79 -12.22
C ALA A 219 -0.54 4.30 -13.58
N ASP A 220 0.17 3.16 -13.57
CA ASP A 220 0.46 2.37 -14.76
C ASP A 220 -0.73 1.47 -15.11
N ARG A 221 -1.42 0.96 -14.09
CA ARG A 221 -2.62 0.12 -14.23
C ARG A 221 -3.67 0.48 -13.19
N VAL A 222 -4.93 0.38 -13.61
CA VAL A 222 -6.10 0.56 -12.74
C VAL A 222 -6.91 -0.73 -12.73
N ILE A 223 -7.23 -1.20 -11.54
CA ILE A 223 -7.96 -2.43 -11.28
C ILE A 223 -9.29 -2.09 -10.61
N LEU A 224 -10.39 -2.63 -11.15
CA LEU A 224 -11.69 -2.60 -10.47
C LEU A 224 -11.94 -3.93 -9.76
N MET A 225 -12.15 -3.87 -8.44
CA MET A 225 -12.66 -5.00 -7.67
C MET A 225 -14.17 -4.87 -7.47
N HIS A 226 -14.88 -5.97 -7.76
CA HIS A 226 -16.31 -6.10 -7.56
C HIS A 226 -16.67 -7.53 -7.12
N ASN A 227 -17.48 -7.66 -6.06
CA ASN A 227 -17.92 -8.95 -5.52
C ASN A 227 -16.77 -9.95 -5.35
N ALA A 228 -15.73 -9.54 -4.58
CA ALA A 228 -14.57 -10.35 -4.24
C ALA A 228 -13.65 -10.74 -5.44
N LYS A 229 -13.84 -10.16 -6.62
CA LYS A 229 -13.09 -10.48 -7.85
C LYS A 229 -12.51 -9.24 -8.49
N ILE A 230 -11.43 -9.41 -9.25
CA ILE A 230 -10.96 -8.43 -10.22
C ILE A 230 -11.85 -8.57 -11.46
N VAL A 231 -12.54 -7.49 -11.84
CA VAL A 231 -13.46 -7.48 -12.98
C VAL A 231 -12.92 -6.67 -14.15
N GLU A 232 -11.94 -5.82 -13.92
CA GLU A 232 -11.16 -5.12 -14.94
C GLU A 232 -9.77 -4.81 -14.43
N ASP A 233 -8.79 -4.90 -15.32
CA ASP A 233 -7.39 -4.57 -15.11
C ASP A 233 -6.87 -4.01 -16.44
N ALA A 234 -6.58 -2.71 -16.47
CA ALA A 234 -6.24 -2.00 -17.69
C ALA A 234 -5.36 -0.79 -17.42
N ALA A 235 -4.66 -0.31 -18.47
CA ALA A 235 -4.00 0.99 -18.43
C ALA A 235 -5.03 2.11 -18.17
N PRO A 236 -4.64 3.22 -17.51
CA PRO A 236 -5.57 4.29 -17.15
C PRO A 236 -6.42 4.78 -18.32
N ARG A 237 -5.82 4.99 -19.48
CA ARG A 237 -6.55 5.43 -20.67
C ARG A 237 -7.69 4.49 -21.03
N ASP A 238 -7.40 3.19 -21.11
CA ASP A 238 -8.41 2.19 -21.49
C ASP A 238 -9.47 2.05 -20.41
N PHE A 239 -9.06 2.06 -19.15
CA PHE A 239 -9.97 1.95 -18.00
C PHE A 239 -11.00 3.09 -17.97
N PHE A 240 -10.56 4.33 -18.20
CA PHE A 240 -11.43 5.51 -18.08
C PHE A 240 -12.17 5.88 -19.37
N GLU A 241 -11.60 5.62 -20.55
CA GLU A 241 -12.17 6.03 -21.85
C GLU A 241 -12.89 4.87 -22.56
N ASN A 242 -12.40 3.64 -22.41
CA ASN A 242 -12.89 2.47 -23.12
C ASN A 242 -13.05 1.24 -22.20
N PRO A 243 -13.77 1.34 -21.07
CA PRO A 243 -13.91 0.24 -20.12
C PRO A 243 -14.61 -0.97 -20.79
N LYS A 244 -14.02 -2.15 -20.58
CA LYS A 244 -14.54 -3.42 -21.17
C LYS A 244 -15.66 -4.02 -20.33
N SER A 245 -15.56 -3.90 -18.98
CA SER A 245 -16.53 -4.44 -18.05
C SER A 245 -17.74 -3.51 -17.88
N ASP A 246 -18.95 -4.06 -17.90
CA ASP A 246 -20.17 -3.32 -17.57
C ASP A 246 -20.13 -2.79 -16.13
N HIS A 247 -19.47 -3.53 -15.23
CA HIS A 247 -19.26 -3.08 -13.85
C HIS A 247 -18.40 -1.81 -13.79
N THR A 248 -17.38 -1.71 -14.66
CA THR A 248 -16.52 -0.52 -14.73
C THR A 248 -17.28 0.66 -15.31
N ARG A 249 -18.06 0.46 -16.40
CA ARG A 249 -18.94 1.50 -16.95
C ARG A 249 -19.89 2.07 -15.89
N LEU A 250 -20.55 1.17 -15.14
CA LEU A 250 -21.47 1.57 -14.08
C LEU A 250 -20.75 2.24 -12.89
N PHE A 251 -19.54 1.82 -12.55
CA PHE A 251 -18.73 2.41 -11.49
C PHE A 251 -18.32 3.84 -11.88
N LEU A 252 -17.76 4.02 -13.08
CA LEU A 252 -17.32 5.31 -13.58
C LEU A 252 -18.48 6.29 -13.74
N SER A 253 -19.64 5.85 -14.23
CA SER A 253 -20.81 6.73 -14.39
C SER A 253 -21.29 7.35 -13.06
N LYS A 254 -21.04 6.66 -11.92
CA LYS A 254 -21.41 7.17 -10.59
C LYS A 254 -20.37 8.10 -9.98
N ILE A 255 -19.10 7.92 -10.31
CA ILE A 255 -18.00 8.73 -9.75
C ILE A 255 -17.79 10.02 -10.56
N LEU A 256 -17.98 9.96 -11.89
CA LEU A 256 -17.76 11.11 -12.76
C LEU A 256 -18.96 12.09 -12.78
N GLN A 257 -20.05 11.77 -12.07
CA GLN A 257 -21.23 12.64 -11.93
C GLN A 257 -21.15 13.52 -10.66
N HIS A 258 -20.09 13.42 -9.90
CA HIS A 258 -19.76 14.25 -8.74
C HIS A 258 -18.42 14.98 -8.98
#